data_b113b5953499a1354ed93ba530a5a10e
#
_entry.id   b113b5953499a1354ed93ba530a5a10e
#
_cell.length_a   1.000
_cell.length_b   1.000
_cell.length_c   1.000
_cell.angle_alpha   90.00
_cell.angle_beta   90.00
_cell.angle_gamma   90.00
#
_symmetry.space_group_name_H-M   'P 1'
#
loop_
_entity.id
_entity.type
_entity.pdbx_description
1 polymer ?
#
loop_
_entity_poly.entity_id
_entity_poly.type
_entity_poly.pdbx_seq_one_letter_code
_entity_poly.pdbx_strand_id
1 'polypeptide(L)'
;MENRNVATFIKVVEMNNFTRAAESLGYSQAAVTAQIKQLEHELGAPLFDRIGKRINLTRAGETFLPYAFRLLKAEDEAVASIREQEGLSGTLTIGTSSSLSIGALPHIAIDFIKEYPDVNVVIKVSDFTQDLREKLIAGTMDLVFTMAENSNPQNFQRMLEKDVPMVFVAHPNHPLAGKKVSLRKILAEQLIVADREVG
;
A
#
# COMPACT_ATOMS: atom_id res chain seq x y z
N MET A 1 -9.98 -10.47 22.77
CA MET A 1 -10.07 -9.48 21.65
C MET A 1 -10.77 -10.16 20.50
N GLU A 2 -11.90 -9.61 20.03
CA GLU A 2 -12.64 -10.17 18.91
C GLU A 2 -12.11 -9.61 17.58
N ASN A 3 -11.85 -10.46 16.60
CA ASN A 3 -11.35 -10.04 15.27
C ASN A 3 -12.29 -9.06 14.57
N ARG A 4 -13.61 -9.18 14.82
CA ARG A 4 -14.61 -8.23 14.34
C ARG A 4 -14.34 -6.79 14.84
N ASN A 5 -13.94 -6.62 16.09
CA ASN A 5 -13.64 -5.30 16.65
C ASN A 5 -12.35 -4.72 16.04
N VAL A 6 -11.38 -5.60 15.74
CA VAL A 6 -10.15 -5.23 15.03
C VAL A 6 -10.44 -4.79 13.60
N ALA A 7 -11.29 -5.53 12.87
CA ALA A 7 -11.72 -5.16 11.53
C ALA A 7 -12.47 -3.82 11.50
N THR A 8 -13.32 -3.60 12.52
CA THR A 8 -14.03 -2.32 12.67
C THR A 8 -13.07 -1.17 12.93
N PHE A 9 -12.03 -1.36 13.76
CA PHE A 9 -10.99 -0.36 13.99
C PHE A 9 -10.30 0.03 12.67
N ILE A 10 -9.82 -0.94 11.90
CA ILE A 10 -9.20 -0.70 10.60
C ILE A 10 -10.15 0.07 9.67
N LYS A 11 -11.43 -0.33 9.60
CA LYS A 11 -12.41 0.33 8.74
C LYS A 11 -12.66 1.78 9.14
N VAL A 12 -12.69 2.10 10.44
CA VAL A 12 -12.80 3.49 10.93
C VAL A 12 -11.56 4.31 10.54
N VAL A 13 -10.37 3.73 10.61
CA VAL A 13 -9.13 4.38 10.16
C VAL A 13 -9.17 4.66 8.65
N GLU A 14 -9.53 3.68 7.83
CA GLU A 14 -9.62 3.82 6.36
C GLU A 14 -10.61 4.91 5.94
N MET A 15 -11.78 4.93 6.56
CA MET A 15 -12.84 5.88 6.22
C MET A 15 -12.66 7.25 6.88
N ASN A 16 -11.79 7.32 7.88
CA ASN A 16 -11.62 8.49 8.76
C ASN A 16 -12.97 9.04 9.28
N ASN A 17 -13.95 8.14 9.48
CA ASN A 17 -15.32 8.50 9.84
C ASN A 17 -16.10 7.29 10.36
N PHE A 18 -16.65 7.38 11.57
CA PHE A 18 -17.42 6.29 12.20
C PHE A 18 -18.72 5.96 11.43
N THR A 19 -19.42 6.97 10.92
CA THR A 19 -20.67 6.76 10.18
C THR A 19 -20.40 6.05 8.85
N ARG A 20 -19.42 6.53 8.09
CA ARG A 20 -19.05 5.90 6.81
C ARG A 20 -18.51 4.48 7.01
N ALA A 21 -17.74 4.25 8.07
CA ALA A 21 -17.29 2.91 8.43
C ALA A 21 -18.48 1.98 8.75
N ALA A 22 -19.47 2.49 9.51
CA ALA A 22 -20.67 1.74 9.83
C ALA A 22 -21.48 1.37 8.59
N GLU A 23 -21.72 2.33 7.69
CA GLU A 23 -22.37 2.10 6.41
C GLU A 23 -21.64 1.04 5.57
N SER A 24 -20.31 1.15 5.47
CA SER A 24 -19.47 0.19 4.72
C SER A 24 -19.50 -1.23 5.31
N LEU A 25 -19.66 -1.36 6.62
CA LEU A 25 -19.72 -2.64 7.33
C LEU A 25 -21.15 -3.20 7.46
N GLY A 26 -22.17 -2.46 7.05
CA GLY A 26 -23.56 -2.83 7.26
C GLY A 26 -24.03 -2.79 8.72
N TYR A 27 -23.38 -1.94 9.55
CA TYR A 27 -23.69 -1.76 10.97
C TYR A 27 -24.31 -0.40 11.25
N SER A 28 -24.93 -0.26 12.43
CA SER A 28 -25.25 1.08 12.96
C SER A 28 -23.99 1.77 13.51
N GLN A 29 -23.95 3.11 13.47
CA GLN A 29 -22.87 3.87 14.09
C GLN A 29 -22.71 3.56 15.59
N ALA A 30 -23.83 3.30 16.30
CA ALA A 30 -23.81 2.92 17.68
C ALA A 30 -23.07 1.58 17.92
N ALA A 31 -23.30 0.60 17.02
CA ALA A 31 -22.61 -0.70 17.07
C ALA A 31 -21.11 -0.53 16.82
N VAL A 32 -20.71 0.22 15.81
CA VAL A 32 -19.28 0.52 15.53
C VAL A 32 -18.64 1.23 16.74
N THR A 33 -19.33 2.19 17.33
CA THR A 33 -18.81 2.89 18.52
C THR A 33 -18.65 1.94 19.72
N ALA A 34 -19.58 1.02 19.92
CA ALA A 34 -19.50 0.01 20.99
C ALA A 34 -18.33 -0.96 20.77
N GLN A 35 -18.14 -1.44 19.54
CA GLN A 35 -17.02 -2.33 19.17
C GLN A 35 -15.66 -1.67 19.40
N ILE A 36 -15.51 -0.39 19.03
CA ILE A 36 -14.28 0.36 19.29
C ILE A 36 -14.05 0.54 20.77
N LYS A 37 -15.06 0.93 21.54
CA LYS A 37 -14.93 1.07 23.00
C LYS A 37 -14.55 -0.24 23.69
N GLN A 38 -15.11 -1.36 23.23
CA GLN A 38 -14.74 -2.66 23.74
C GLN A 38 -13.28 -2.98 23.45
N LEU A 39 -12.81 -2.72 22.22
CA LEU A 39 -11.41 -2.91 21.84
C LEU A 39 -10.47 -2.04 22.68
N GLU A 40 -10.81 -0.75 22.86
CA GLU A 40 -10.06 0.19 23.69
C GLU A 40 -10.00 -0.26 25.15
N HIS A 41 -11.10 -0.77 25.68
CA HIS A 41 -11.16 -1.32 27.03
C HIS A 41 -10.24 -2.55 27.20
N GLU A 42 -10.26 -3.47 26.25
CA GLU A 42 -9.41 -4.67 26.26
C GLU A 42 -7.91 -4.32 26.13
N LEU A 43 -7.58 -3.28 25.36
CA LEU A 43 -6.20 -2.80 25.17
C LEU A 43 -5.74 -1.87 26.31
N GLY A 44 -6.66 -1.39 27.13
CA GLY A 44 -6.37 -0.47 28.24
C GLY A 44 -5.99 0.94 27.78
N ALA A 45 -6.26 1.31 26.53
CA ALA A 45 -5.90 2.62 25.99
C ALA A 45 -6.89 3.07 24.90
N PRO A 46 -7.19 4.38 24.81
CA PRO A 46 -7.97 4.91 23.70
C PRO A 46 -7.17 4.83 22.40
N LEU A 47 -7.82 4.40 21.31
CA LEU A 47 -7.21 4.31 19.97
C LEU A 47 -7.51 5.53 19.11
N PHE A 48 -8.58 6.25 19.43
CA PHE A 48 -8.98 7.46 18.71
C PHE A 48 -9.11 8.66 19.63
N ASP A 49 -8.59 9.80 19.15
CA ASP A 49 -8.86 11.12 19.71
C ASP A 49 -10.00 11.80 18.95
N ARG A 50 -10.95 12.37 19.70
CA ARG A 50 -12.05 13.16 19.16
C ARG A 50 -11.76 14.63 19.37
N ILE A 51 -11.06 15.27 18.44
CA ILE A 51 -10.83 16.71 18.48
C ILE A 51 -11.85 17.37 17.55
N GLY A 52 -12.97 17.81 18.09
CA GLY A 52 -14.08 18.41 17.33
C GLY A 52 -14.77 17.39 16.41
N LYS A 53 -14.81 17.67 15.11
CA LYS A 53 -15.40 16.79 14.08
C LYS A 53 -14.40 15.86 13.41
N ARG A 54 -13.11 15.94 13.75
CA ARG A 54 -12.05 15.09 13.16
C ARG A 54 -11.75 13.92 14.07
N ILE A 55 -11.48 12.80 13.45
CA ILE A 55 -11.08 11.56 14.11
C ILE A 55 -9.60 11.39 13.79
N ASN A 56 -8.76 11.37 14.81
CA ASN A 56 -7.34 11.09 14.67
C ASN A 56 -7.00 9.85 15.48
N LEU A 57 -6.00 9.10 15.05
CA LEU A 57 -5.42 8.06 15.90
C LEU A 57 -4.69 8.69 17.07
N THR A 58 -4.81 8.08 18.24
CA THR A 58 -3.89 8.33 19.35
C THR A 58 -2.55 7.65 19.05
N ARG A 59 -1.53 7.95 19.85
CA ARG A 59 -0.26 7.20 19.81
C ARG A 59 -0.47 5.68 19.99
N ALA A 60 -1.43 5.28 20.85
CA ALA A 60 -1.79 3.88 21.02
C ALA A 60 -2.43 3.31 19.74
N GLY A 61 -3.32 4.09 19.11
CA GLY A 61 -3.95 3.72 17.83
C GLY A 61 -2.92 3.54 16.71
N GLU A 62 -1.99 4.48 16.57
CA GLU A 62 -0.88 4.38 15.59
C GLU A 62 -0.01 3.15 15.85
N THR A 63 0.33 2.89 17.11
CA THR A 63 1.11 1.71 17.50
C THR A 63 0.34 0.41 17.22
N PHE A 64 -0.96 0.37 17.50
CA PHE A 64 -1.78 -0.82 17.34
C PHE A 64 -2.11 -1.13 15.88
N LEU A 65 -2.22 -0.14 15.01
CA LEU A 65 -2.66 -0.30 13.62
C LEU A 65 -1.89 -1.38 12.84
N PRO A 66 -0.56 -1.43 12.84
CA PRO A 66 0.18 -2.50 12.17
C PRO A 66 -0.08 -3.89 12.75
N TYR A 67 -0.35 -3.98 14.04
CA TYR A 67 -0.70 -5.27 14.67
C TYR A 67 -2.12 -5.69 14.31
N ALA A 68 -3.05 -4.75 14.21
CA ALA A 68 -4.42 -5.01 13.79
C ALA A 68 -4.46 -5.65 12.38
N PHE A 69 -3.70 -5.12 11.44
CA PHE A 69 -3.57 -5.71 10.10
C PHE A 69 -2.98 -7.12 10.15
N ARG A 70 -1.90 -7.32 10.92
CA ARG A 70 -1.28 -8.64 11.05
C ARG A 70 -2.20 -9.69 11.68
N LEU A 71 -3.02 -9.29 12.64
CA LEU A 71 -4.00 -10.18 13.26
C LEU A 71 -5.05 -10.67 12.26
N LEU A 72 -5.64 -9.77 11.47
CA LEU A 72 -6.62 -10.17 10.47
C LEU A 72 -5.98 -11.00 9.36
N LYS A 73 -4.77 -10.64 8.95
CA LYS A 73 -4.02 -11.43 7.97
C LYS A 73 -3.73 -12.85 8.47
N ALA A 74 -3.32 -12.99 9.73
CA ALA A 74 -3.07 -14.31 10.33
C ALA A 74 -4.37 -15.15 10.40
N GLU A 75 -5.53 -14.53 10.64
CA GLU A 75 -6.83 -15.20 10.57
C GLU A 75 -7.12 -15.69 9.15
N ASP A 76 -6.96 -14.84 8.15
CA ASP A 76 -7.16 -15.20 6.75
C ASP A 76 -6.22 -16.33 6.30
N GLU A 77 -4.94 -16.25 6.68
CA GLU A 77 -3.93 -17.28 6.42
C GLU A 77 -4.30 -18.62 7.09
N ALA A 78 -4.76 -18.58 8.34
CA ALA A 78 -5.20 -19.79 9.06
C ALA A 78 -6.40 -20.45 8.37
N VAL A 79 -7.37 -19.67 7.92
CA VAL A 79 -8.53 -20.17 7.16
C VAL A 79 -8.09 -20.74 5.81
N ALA A 80 -7.21 -20.01 5.10
CA ALA A 80 -6.69 -20.44 3.80
C ALA A 80 -5.89 -21.75 3.91
N SER A 81 -5.07 -21.92 4.96
CA SER A 81 -4.24 -23.11 5.16
C SER A 81 -5.07 -24.42 5.29
N ILE A 82 -6.29 -24.31 5.77
CA ILE A 82 -7.21 -25.46 5.87
C ILE A 82 -7.88 -25.75 4.51
N ARG A 83 -8.00 -24.74 3.65
CA ARG A 83 -8.62 -24.83 2.32
C ARG A 83 -7.61 -25.12 1.20
N GLU A 84 -6.36 -25.35 1.51
CA GLU A 84 -5.24 -25.57 0.56
C GLU A 84 -5.46 -26.69 -0.50
N GLN A 85 -6.55 -27.42 -0.43
CA GLN A 85 -6.92 -28.40 -1.47
C GLN A 85 -7.60 -27.79 -2.71
N GLU A 86 -7.93 -26.50 -2.71
CA GLU A 86 -8.71 -25.84 -3.78
C GLU A 86 -7.96 -24.75 -4.58
N GLY A 87 -6.66 -24.53 -4.32
CA GLY A 87 -5.87 -23.52 -5.03
C GLY A 87 -5.61 -22.23 -4.23
N LEU A 88 -4.86 -21.31 -4.81
CA LEU A 88 -4.53 -20.02 -4.19
C LEU A 88 -5.76 -19.11 -4.16
N SER A 89 -6.09 -18.60 -2.98
CA SER A 89 -7.21 -17.67 -2.77
C SER A 89 -6.85 -16.59 -1.74
N GLY A 90 -7.64 -15.53 -1.65
CA GLY A 90 -7.43 -14.45 -0.69
C GLY A 90 -7.15 -13.09 -1.35
N THR A 91 -6.50 -12.18 -0.63
CA THR A 91 -6.20 -10.84 -1.15
C THR A 91 -4.70 -10.60 -1.20
N LEU A 92 -4.20 -10.21 -2.37
CA LEU A 92 -2.84 -9.73 -2.59
C LEU A 92 -2.84 -8.21 -2.72
N THR A 93 -2.27 -7.50 -1.74
CA THR A 93 -2.16 -6.04 -1.76
C THR A 93 -0.79 -5.60 -2.22
N ILE A 94 -0.72 -4.95 -3.38
CA ILE A 94 0.52 -4.47 -4.01
C ILE A 94 0.60 -2.95 -3.88
N GLY A 95 1.66 -2.46 -3.23
CA GLY A 95 2.01 -1.04 -3.22
C GLY A 95 2.89 -0.68 -4.42
N THR A 96 2.64 0.47 -5.07
CA THR A 96 3.45 0.91 -6.22
C THR A 96 3.40 2.41 -6.42
N SER A 97 4.28 2.95 -7.27
CA SER A 97 4.23 4.35 -7.70
C SER A 97 3.25 4.55 -8.87
N SER A 98 2.83 5.79 -9.09
CA SER A 98 1.93 6.16 -10.19
C SER A 98 2.46 5.72 -11.55
N SER A 99 3.74 5.91 -11.82
CA SER A 99 4.34 5.54 -13.11
C SER A 99 4.33 4.04 -13.36
N LEU A 100 4.58 3.22 -12.35
CA LEU A 100 4.56 1.76 -12.47
C LEU A 100 3.14 1.19 -12.50
N SER A 101 2.19 1.85 -11.83
CA SER A 101 0.77 1.46 -11.84
C SER A 101 0.12 1.59 -13.21
N ILE A 102 0.59 2.51 -14.04
CA ILE A 102 0.11 2.72 -15.43
C ILE A 102 0.90 1.85 -16.42
N GLY A 103 2.19 1.63 -16.15
CA GLY A 103 3.11 0.97 -17.07
C GLY A 103 3.10 -0.57 -16.97
N ALA A 104 4.01 -1.11 -16.21
CA ALA A 104 4.31 -2.55 -16.21
C ALA A 104 3.32 -3.39 -15.37
N LEU A 105 2.85 -2.86 -14.24
CA LEU A 105 2.09 -3.64 -13.26
C LEU A 105 0.74 -4.17 -13.80
N PRO A 106 -0.07 -3.40 -14.59
CA PRO A 106 -1.34 -3.90 -15.08
C PRO A 106 -1.23 -5.17 -15.92
N HIS A 107 -0.22 -5.26 -16.78
CA HIS A 107 0.00 -6.45 -17.60
C HIS A 107 0.31 -7.68 -16.75
N ILE A 108 1.19 -7.52 -15.75
CA ILE A 108 1.56 -8.60 -14.83
C ILE A 108 0.34 -9.03 -14.00
N ALA A 109 -0.43 -8.05 -13.48
CA ALA A 109 -1.61 -8.32 -12.67
C ALA A 109 -2.72 -9.04 -13.45
N ILE A 110 -2.95 -8.66 -14.72
CA ILE A 110 -3.95 -9.33 -15.58
C ILE A 110 -3.59 -10.80 -15.82
N ASP A 111 -2.33 -11.10 -16.08
CA ASP A 111 -1.90 -12.47 -16.34
C ASP A 111 -1.97 -13.31 -15.05
N PHE A 112 -1.60 -12.71 -13.91
CA PHE A 112 -1.74 -13.35 -12.60
C PHE A 112 -3.20 -13.67 -12.23
N ILE A 113 -4.14 -12.72 -12.45
CA ILE A 113 -5.56 -12.93 -12.14
C ILE A 113 -6.18 -14.02 -13.04
N LYS A 114 -5.72 -14.17 -14.28
CA LYS A 114 -6.17 -15.26 -15.15
C LYS A 114 -5.74 -16.63 -14.64
N GLU A 115 -4.52 -16.71 -14.10
CA GLU A 115 -3.96 -17.95 -13.57
C GLU A 115 -4.53 -18.29 -12.18
N TYR A 116 -4.82 -17.26 -11.37
CA TYR A 116 -5.34 -17.40 -10.00
C TYR A 116 -6.61 -16.56 -9.80
N PRO A 117 -7.76 -17.01 -10.37
CA PRO A 117 -9.00 -16.22 -10.37
C PRO A 117 -9.61 -15.99 -8.99
N ASP A 118 -9.29 -16.84 -8.01
CA ASP A 118 -9.77 -16.72 -6.63
C ASP A 118 -8.94 -15.77 -5.77
N VAL A 119 -7.87 -15.18 -6.33
CA VAL A 119 -7.07 -14.15 -5.67
C VAL A 119 -7.56 -12.76 -6.04
N ASN A 120 -7.97 -11.99 -5.04
CA ASN A 120 -8.32 -10.59 -5.19
C ASN A 120 -7.05 -9.73 -5.18
N VAL A 121 -6.71 -9.08 -6.29
CA VAL A 121 -5.52 -8.21 -6.39
C VAL A 121 -5.92 -6.76 -6.14
N VAL A 122 -5.35 -6.17 -5.11
CA VAL A 122 -5.54 -4.75 -4.73
C VAL A 122 -4.26 -3.98 -4.98
N ILE A 123 -4.32 -2.95 -5.84
CA ILE A 123 -3.18 -2.06 -6.12
C ILE A 123 -3.37 -0.76 -5.36
N LYS A 124 -2.42 -0.43 -4.49
CA LYS A 124 -2.37 0.85 -3.76
C LYS A 124 -1.23 1.70 -4.30
N VAL A 125 -1.54 2.93 -4.67
CA VAL A 125 -0.56 3.85 -5.28
C VAL A 125 -0.11 4.88 -4.26
N SER A 126 1.21 5.07 -4.17
CA SER A 126 1.85 6.17 -3.44
C SER A 126 3.15 6.54 -4.14
N ASP A 127 3.37 7.82 -4.38
CA ASP A 127 4.61 8.31 -4.99
C ASP A 127 5.73 8.53 -3.95
N PHE A 128 5.43 8.32 -2.69
CA PHE A 128 6.41 8.38 -1.60
C PHE A 128 6.90 6.97 -1.25
N THR A 129 8.15 6.67 -1.59
CA THR A 129 8.78 5.37 -1.31
C THR A 129 8.77 5.05 0.18
N GLN A 130 8.95 6.05 1.03
CA GLN A 130 8.91 5.88 2.48
C GLN A 130 7.53 5.40 2.97
N ASP A 131 6.43 5.96 2.45
CA ASP A 131 5.06 5.54 2.77
C ASP A 131 4.81 4.08 2.36
N LEU A 132 5.28 3.67 1.17
CA LEU A 132 5.19 2.29 0.71
C LEU A 132 5.95 1.33 1.64
N ARG A 133 7.15 1.73 2.09
CA ARG A 133 7.97 0.93 3.02
C ARG A 133 7.31 0.79 4.39
N GLU A 134 6.79 1.87 4.95
CA GLU A 134 6.09 1.85 6.24
C GLU A 134 4.86 0.95 6.19
N LYS A 135 4.08 1.00 5.12
CA LYS A 135 2.90 0.15 4.90
C LYS A 135 3.26 -1.32 4.71
N LEU A 136 4.38 -1.63 4.06
CA LEU A 136 4.89 -2.99 3.94
C LEU A 136 5.33 -3.53 5.31
N ILE A 137 6.07 -2.74 6.11
CA ILE A 137 6.47 -3.09 7.48
C ILE A 137 5.23 -3.29 8.37
N ALA A 138 4.23 -2.43 8.23
CA ALA A 138 2.99 -2.51 8.96
C ALA A 138 2.12 -3.73 8.57
N GLY A 139 2.46 -4.43 7.48
CA GLY A 139 1.69 -5.57 6.98
C GLY A 139 0.38 -5.15 6.29
N THR A 140 0.24 -3.88 5.92
CA THR A 140 -0.91 -3.35 5.16
C THR A 140 -0.75 -3.51 3.64
N MET A 141 0.43 -3.95 3.23
CA MET A 141 0.79 -4.38 1.89
C MET A 141 1.59 -5.67 1.98
N ASP A 142 1.40 -6.56 1.02
CA ASP A 142 2.10 -7.85 0.91
C ASP A 142 3.36 -7.71 0.08
N LEU A 143 3.30 -6.87 -0.95
CA LEU A 143 4.37 -6.64 -1.91
C LEU A 143 4.46 -5.13 -2.22
N VAL A 144 5.67 -4.65 -2.44
CA VAL A 144 5.90 -3.31 -3.01
C VAL A 144 6.69 -3.46 -4.30
N PHE A 145 6.14 -2.87 -5.38
CA PHE A 145 6.78 -2.79 -6.68
C PHE A 145 7.17 -1.33 -6.94
N THR A 146 8.46 -1.03 -6.86
CA THR A 146 8.98 0.34 -6.93
C THR A 146 10.27 0.42 -7.73
N MET A 147 10.56 1.61 -8.25
CA MET A 147 11.90 1.94 -8.74
C MET A 147 12.69 2.50 -7.54
N ALA A 148 13.71 1.77 -7.11
CA ALA A 148 14.57 2.19 -6.02
C ALA A 148 16.01 2.29 -6.50
N GLU A 149 16.71 3.31 -6.05
CA GLU A 149 18.16 3.30 -6.04
C GLU A 149 18.66 2.20 -5.11
N ASN A 150 19.82 1.61 -5.38
CA ASN A 150 20.47 0.46 -4.73
C ASN A 150 20.46 0.46 -3.18
N SER A 151 19.31 0.63 -2.56
CA SER A 151 19.12 0.48 -1.13
C SER A 151 18.83 -0.99 -0.83
N ASN A 152 19.70 -1.64 -0.08
CA ASN A 152 19.41 -2.95 0.47
C ASN A 152 18.69 -2.76 1.82
N PRO A 153 17.36 -2.77 1.87
CA PRO A 153 16.65 -2.57 3.12
C PRO A 153 16.83 -3.81 3.99
N GLN A 154 17.39 -3.63 5.16
CA GLN A 154 17.74 -4.71 6.10
C GLN A 154 16.53 -5.58 6.54
N ASN A 155 15.31 -5.15 6.27
CA ASN A 155 14.07 -5.77 6.78
C ASN A 155 13.16 -6.34 5.69
N PHE A 156 13.61 -6.40 4.43
CA PHE A 156 12.79 -6.87 3.32
C PHE A 156 13.52 -7.93 2.50
N GLN A 157 12.76 -8.88 1.98
CA GLN A 157 13.26 -9.80 0.98
C GLN A 157 13.04 -9.21 -0.41
N ARG A 158 14.10 -9.00 -1.17
CA ARG A 158 14.02 -8.64 -2.58
C ARG A 158 13.70 -9.90 -3.39
N MET A 159 12.54 -9.90 -4.04
CA MET A 159 12.07 -11.04 -4.84
C MET A 159 12.51 -10.94 -6.30
N LEU A 160 12.54 -9.71 -6.84
CA LEU A 160 12.91 -9.44 -8.22
C LEU A 160 13.64 -8.10 -8.30
N GLU A 161 14.68 -8.06 -9.14
CA GLU A 161 15.38 -6.83 -9.50
C GLU A 161 15.61 -6.83 -11.02
N LYS A 162 15.34 -5.69 -11.64
CA LYS A 162 15.55 -5.47 -13.07
C LYS A 162 16.06 -4.07 -13.32
N ASP A 163 17.18 -3.97 -14.02
CA ASP A 163 17.70 -2.68 -14.46
C ASP A 163 16.77 -2.03 -15.46
N VAL A 164 16.44 -0.76 -15.22
CA VAL A 164 15.67 0.07 -16.14
C VAL A 164 16.57 1.16 -16.69
N PRO A 165 16.83 1.19 -18.02
CA PRO A 165 17.69 2.20 -18.59
C PRO A 165 17.04 3.58 -18.51
N MET A 166 17.78 4.54 -17.97
CA MET A 166 17.38 5.95 -17.98
C MET A 166 17.75 6.55 -19.35
N VAL A 167 16.78 7.19 -20.00
CA VAL A 167 16.97 7.80 -21.31
C VAL A 167 16.55 9.27 -21.31
N PHE A 168 17.24 10.08 -22.10
CA PHE A 168 16.81 11.44 -22.38
C PHE A 168 15.81 11.43 -23.55
N VAL A 169 14.70 12.12 -23.36
CA VAL A 169 13.65 12.24 -24.37
C VAL A 169 13.63 13.67 -24.92
N ALA A 170 13.50 13.82 -26.21
CA ALA A 170 13.39 15.12 -26.88
C ALA A 170 12.33 15.09 -27.98
N HIS A 171 11.86 16.26 -28.39
CA HIS A 171 11.00 16.35 -29.56
C HIS A 171 11.71 15.76 -30.81
N PRO A 172 11.02 15.06 -31.74
CA PRO A 172 11.65 14.43 -32.91
C PRO A 172 12.50 15.40 -33.76
N ASN A 173 12.12 16.66 -33.81
CA ASN A 173 12.85 17.69 -34.59
C ASN A 173 13.99 18.36 -33.78
N HIS A 174 14.28 17.89 -32.54
CA HIS A 174 15.38 18.45 -31.78
C HIS A 174 16.75 18.13 -32.44
N PRO A 175 17.70 19.10 -32.47
CA PRO A 175 18.99 18.89 -33.14
C PRO A 175 19.80 17.69 -32.67
N LEU A 176 19.57 17.24 -31.45
CA LEU A 176 20.25 16.10 -30.82
C LEU A 176 19.43 14.78 -30.91
N ALA A 177 18.18 14.83 -31.35
CA ALA A 177 17.33 13.65 -31.45
C ALA A 177 17.93 12.57 -32.38
N GLY A 178 17.90 11.31 -31.91
CA GLY A 178 18.43 10.15 -32.66
C GLY A 178 19.95 10.12 -32.82
N LYS A 179 20.71 11.01 -32.20
CA LYS A 179 22.17 11.08 -32.29
C LYS A 179 22.85 10.53 -31.02
N LYS A 180 23.99 9.89 -31.21
CA LYS A 180 24.91 9.58 -30.10
C LYS A 180 25.64 10.86 -29.70
N VAL A 181 25.35 11.36 -28.51
CA VAL A 181 25.91 12.60 -27.97
C VAL A 181 26.46 12.38 -26.57
N SER A 182 27.46 13.17 -26.20
CA SER A 182 28.00 13.12 -24.83
C SER A 182 27.02 13.74 -23.84
N LEU A 183 27.04 13.24 -22.61
CA LEU A 183 26.23 13.76 -21.51
C LEU A 183 26.46 15.28 -21.33
N ARG A 184 27.71 15.76 -21.44
CA ARG A 184 28.05 17.18 -21.35
C ARG A 184 27.29 18.04 -22.38
N LYS A 185 27.07 17.50 -23.57
CA LYS A 185 26.33 18.19 -24.63
C LYS A 185 24.83 18.23 -24.37
N ILE A 186 24.28 17.16 -23.76
CA ILE A 186 22.87 17.10 -23.34
C ILE A 186 22.65 18.09 -22.17
N LEU A 187 23.53 18.11 -21.19
CA LEU A 187 23.42 19.00 -20.02
C LEU A 187 23.63 20.48 -20.36
N ALA A 188 24.11 20.80 -21.57
CA ALA A 188 24.18 22.19 -22.06
C ALA A 188 22.87 22.68 -22.67
N GLU A 189 21.90 21.79 -22.90
CA GLU A 189 20.56 22.13 -23.40
C GLU A 189 19.62 22.49 -22.22
N GLN A 190 18.47 23.07 -22.55
CA GLN A 190 17.43 23.32 -21.56
C GLN A 190 16.72 21.99 -21.25
N LEU A 191 16.88 21.53 -20.01
CA LEU A 191 16.31 20.25 -19.55
C LEU A 191 15.08 20.49 -18.69
N ILE A 192 14.09 19.61 -18.84
CA ILE A 192 13.02 19.42 -17.86
C ILE A 192 13.42 18.21 -17.00
N VAL A 193 13.61 18.44 -15.72
CA VAL A 193 14.02 17.40 -14.79
C VAL A 193 12.91 17.24 -13.75
N ALA A 194 12.55 16.01 -13.42
CA ALA A 194 11.64 15.74 -12.31
C ALA A 194 12.29 16.17 -10.99
N ASP A 195 11.51 16.76 -10.10
CA ASP A 195 11.99 17.18 -8.79
C ASP A 195 12.42 15.95 -7.96
N ARG A 196 13.54 16.10 -7.24
CA ARG A 196 14.08 15.03 -6.39
C ARG A 196 13.25 14.75 -5.13
N GLU A 197 12.32 15.64 -4.79
CA GLU A 197 11.44 15.45 -3.62
C GLU A 197 10.27 14.48 -3.88
N VAL A 198 10.13 13.96 -5.11
CA VAL A 198 9.07 13.05 -5.53
C VAL A 198 9.60 11.63 -5.74
N GLY A 199 10.70 11.28 -5.09
CA GLY A 199 11.30 9.95 -5.18
C GLY A 199 11.52 9.32 -3.80
#